data_954efe5257aa0e714da14839118547d1
#
_entry.id   954efe5257aa0e714da14839118547d1
#
_cell.length_a   1.000
_cell.length_b   1.000
_cell.length_c   1.000
_cell.angle_alpha   90.00
_cell.angle_beta   90.00
_cell.angle_gamma   90.00
#
_symmetry.space_group_name_H-M   'P 1'
#
loop_
_entity.id
_entity.type
_entity.pdbx_description
1 polymer ?
#
loop_
_entity_poly.entity_id
_entity_poly.type
_entity_poly.pdbx_seq_one_letter_code
_entity_poly.pdbx_strand_id
1 'polypeptide(L)'
;MLQEFGTYNRAFHFSIIELSRMNRLSRLIRKLWDALDIYRTVYFRDPVNRERIHAEHQEIIDALKVRDAQALIRAQSNHGEHAVQAL
;
A
#
# COMPACT_ATOMS: atom_id res chain seq x y z
N MET A 1 17.50 0.32 6.43
CA MET A 1 16.64 -0.82 6.07
C MET A 1 15.14 -0.49 6.16
N LEU A 2 14.61 -0.09 7.33
CA LEU A 2 13.19 0.25 7.45
C LEU A 2 12.82 1.46 6.61
N GLN A 3 13.70 2.43 6.50
CA GLN A 3 13.50 3.62 5.68
C GLN A 3 13.38 3.25 4.21
N GLU A 4 14.21 2.33 3.74
CA GLU A 4 14.15 1.81 2.37
C GLU A 4 12.84 1.08 2.11
N PHE A 5 12.41 0.26 3.07
CA PHE A 5 11.14 -0.46 2.98
C PHE A 5 9.98 0.52 2.82
N GLY A 6 9.94 1.58 3.63
CA GLY A 6 8.92 2.62 3.53
C GLY A 6 8.92 3.32 2.18
N THR A 7 10.10 3.60 1.64
CA THR A 7 10.26 4.24 0.33
C THR A 7 9.69 3.34 -0.78
N TYR A 8 10.01 2.06 -0.78
CA TYR A 8 9.50 1.11 -1.77
C TYR A 8 7.99 0.92 -1.64
N ASN A 9 7.48 0.83 -0.41
CA ASN A 9 6.06 0.70 -0.16
C ASN A 9 5.28 1.91 -0.71
N ARG A 10 5.78 3.12 -0.47
CA ARG A 10 5.19 4.35 -0.98
C ARG A 10 5.20 4.38 -2.52
N ALA A 11 6.34 4.08 -3.11
CA ALA A 11 6.48 4.05 -4.57
C ALA A 11 5.53 3.04 -5.21
N PHE A 12 5.40 1.86 -4.61
CA PHE A 12 4.49 0.83 -5.09
C PHE A 12 3.05 1.33 -5.15
N HIS A 13 2.55 1.88 -4.03
CA HIS A 13 1.17 2.36 -3.96
C HIS A 13 0.90 3.54 -4.89
N PHE A 14 1.82 4.50 -4.95
CA PHE A 14 1.61 5.68 -5.80
C PHE A 14 1.76 5.38 -7.28
N SER A 15 2.53 4.35 -7.66
CA SER A 15 2.56 3.88 -9.04
C SER A 15 1.16 3.47 -9.52
N ILE A 16 0.41 2.81 -8.64
CA ILE A 16 -0.96 2.37 -8.94
C ILE A 16 -1.93 3.55 -8.90
N ILE A 17 -1.85 4.38 -7.86
CA ILE A 17 -2.75 5.53 -7.67
C ILE A 17 -2.64 6.50 -8.84
N GLU A 18 -1.44 6.76 -9.34
CA GLU A 18 -1.21 7.68 -10.45
C GLU A 18 -1.81 7.19 -11.76
N LEU A 19 -2.01 5.88 -11.92
CA LEU A 19 -2.69 5.33 -13.11
C LEU A 19 -4.14 5.80 -13.20
N SER A 20 -4.75 6.21 -12.09
CA SER A 20 -6.12 6.73 -12.10
C SER A 20 -6.24 8.08 -12.80
N ARG A 21 -5.15 8.83 -12.91
CA ARG A 21 -5.08 10.20 -13.42
C ARG A 21 -5.97 11.19 -12.66
N MET A 22 -6.37 10.83 -11.44
CA MET A 22 -7.15 11.70 -10.55
C MET A 22 -6.19 12.57 -9.72
N ASN A 23 -5.67 13.62 -10.33
CA ASN A 23 -4.55 14.40 -9.77
C ASN A 23 -4.87 15.05 -8.42
N ARG A 24 -6.10 15.55 -8.24
CA ARG A 24 -6.50 16.15 -6.96
C ARG A 24 -6.58 15.12 -5.87
N LEU A 25 -7.13 13.94 -6.17
CA LEU A 25 -7.21 12.83 -5.23
C LEU A 25 -5.82 12.33 -4.88
N SER A 26 -4.94 12.17 -5.87
CA SER A 26 -3.56 11.76 -5.63
C SER A 26 -2.83 12.71 -4.69
N ARG A 27 -3.01 14.03 -4.86
CA ARG A 27 -2.40 15.03 -3.98
C ARG A 27 -2.93 14.94 -2.55
N LEU A 28 -4.23 14.73 -2.39
CA LEU A 28 -4.84 14.56 -1.08
C LEU A 28 -4.29 13.29 -0.39
N ILE A 29 -4.22 12.19 -1.12
CA ILE A 29 -3.68 10.93 -0.61
C ILE A 29 -2.22 11.11 -0.19
N ARG A 30 -1.40 11.85 -0.96
CA ARG A 30 -0.01 12.13 -0.60
C ARG A 30 0.10 12.86 0.74
N LYS A 31 -0.74 13.86 0.96
CA LYS A 31 -0.75 14.61 2.22
C LYS A 31 -1.12 13.71 3.40
N LEU A 32 -2.15 12.88 3.23
CA LEU A 32 -2.56 11.93 4.26
C LEU A 32 -1.49 10.88 4.51
N TRP A 33 -0.87 10.40 3.45
CA TRP A 33 0.20 9.42 3.53
C TRP A 33 1.36 9.94 4.37
N ASP A 34 1.80 11.16 4.08
CA ASP A 34 2.92 11.78 4.79
C ASP A 34 2.57 12.05 6.24
N ALA A 35 1.34 12.48 6.52
CA ALA A 35 0.88 12.73 7.89
C ALA A 35 0.84 11.45 8.74
N LEU A 36 0.62 10.29 8.12
CA LEU A 36 0.52 9.01 8.81
C LEU A 36 1.83 8.20 8.78
N ASP A 37 2.90 8.79 8.29
CA ASP A 37 4.17 8.08 8.10
C ASP A 37 4.73 7.49 9.39
N ILE A 38 4.58 8.20 10.50
CA ILE A 38 5.07 7.73 11.80
C ILE A 38 4.38 6.42 12.21
N TYR A 39 3.09 6.28 11.94
CA TYR A 39 2.33 5.06 12.26
C TYR A 39 2.78 3.90 11.38
N ARG A 40 3.01 4.14 10.10
CA ARG A 40 3.54 3.11 9.20
C ARG A 40 4.92 2.65 9.63
N THR A 41 5.79 3.56 10.04
CA THR A 41 7.13 3.23 10.50
C THR A 41 7.08 2.27 11.68
N VAL A 42 6.18 2.51 12.64
CA VAL A 42 5.98 1.60 13.77
C VAL A 42 5.50 0.23 13.30
N TYR A 43 4.53 0.20 12.37
CA TYR A 43 3.99 -1.03 11.81
C TYR A 43 5.09 -1.85 11.10
N PHE A 44 5.98 -1.19 10.39
CA PHE A 44 7.06 -1.85 9.64
C PHE A 44 8.16 -2.44 10.51
N ARG A 45 8.21 -2.09 11.80
CA ARG A 45 9.24 -2.62 12.71
C ARG A 45 9.09 -4.13 12.94
N ASP A 46 7.87 -4.64 12.89
CA ASP A 46 7.61 -6.07 13.07
C ASP A 46 7.86 -6.81 11.75
N PRO A 47 8.80 -7.78 11.72
CA PRO A 47 9.06 -8.56 10.52
C PRO A 47 7.84 -9.32 9.99
N VAL A 48 6.95 -9.75 10.87
CA VAL A 48 5.70 -10.43 10.46
C VAL A 48 4.83 -9.50 9.63
N ASN A 49 4.77 -8.22 10.01
CA ASN A 49 4.01 -7.23 9.25
C ASN A 49 4.64 -6.99 7.87
N ARG A 50 5.97 -6.93 7.80
CA ARG A 50 6.66 -6.75 6.51
C ARG A 50 6.43 -7.94 5.56
N GLU A 51 6.45 -9.15 6.09
CA GLU A 51 6.17 -10.35 5.28
C GLU A 51 4.73 -10.34 4.76
N ARG A 52 3.78 -9.96 5.62
CA ARG A 52 2.37 -9.84 5.23
C ARG A 52 2.17 -8.79 4.14
N ILE A 53 2.81 -7.64 4.29
CA ILE A 53 2.74 -6.57 3.29
C ILE A 53 3.27 -7.07 1.95
N HIS A 54 4.40 -7.77 1.97
CA HIS A 54 4.99 -8.32 0.76
C HIS A 54 4.05 -9.29 0.05
N ALA A 55 3.43 -10.20 0.81
CA ALA A 55 2.47 -11.17 0.27
C ALA A 55 1.23 -10.46 -0.30
N GLU A 56 0.73 -9.44 0.40
CA GLU A 56 -0.44 -8.68 -0.04
C GLU A 56 -0.16 -7.84 -1.29
N HIS A 57 1.05 -7.27 -1.38
CA HIS A 57 1.47 -6.57 -2.60
C HIS A 57 1.55 -7.55 -3.78
N GLN A 58 1.99 -8.78 -3.55
CA GLN A 58 2.05 -9.79 -4.60
C GLN A 58 0.65 -10.16 -5.10
N GLU A 59 -0.32 -10.24 -4.21
CA GLU A 59 -1.72 -10.47 -4.60
C GLU A 59 -2.25 -9.34 -5.49
N ILE A 60 -1.91 -8.10 -5.17
CA ILE A 60 -2.29 -6.93 -5.97
C ILE A 60 -1.64 -7.01 -7.36
N ILE A 61 -0.37 -7.33 -7.41
CA ILE A 61 0.37 -7.48 -8.67
C ILE A 61 -0.24 -8.59 -9.53
N ASP A 62 -0.56 -9.73 -8.92
CA ASP A 62 -1.15 -10.87 -9.63
C ASP A 62 -2.50 -10.50 -10.23
N ALA A 63 -3.34 -9.79 -9.49
CA ALA A 63 -4.63 -9.30 -9.98
C ALA A 63 -4.46 -8.34 -11.16
N LEU A 64 -3.46 -7.45 -11.09
CA LEU A 64 -3.15 -6.53 -12.19
C LEU A 64 -2.67 -7.26 -13.43
N LYS A 65 -1.85 -8.29 -13.29
CA LYS A 65 -1.30 -9.07 -14.41
C LYS A 65 -2.40 -9.74 -15.22
N VAL A 66 -3.43 -10.26 -14.57
CA VAL A 66 -4.55 -10.92 -15.23
C VAL A 66 -5.70 -9.97 -15.52
N ARG A 67 -5.56 -8.70 -15.17
CA ARG A 67 -6.56 -7.64 -15.38
C ARG A 67 -7.92 -7.98 -14.77
N ASP A 68 -7.90 -8.60 -13.61
CA ASP A 68 -9.10 -8.96 -12.85
C ASP A 68 -9.43 -7.84 -11.86
N ALA A 69 -10.38 -6.98 -12.23
CA ALA A 69 -10.77 -5.84 -11.40
C ALA A 69 -11.36 -6.26 -10.06
N GLN A 70 -12.13 -7.34 -10.02
CA GLN A 70 -12.73 -7.84 -8.78
C GLN A 70 -11.65 -8.34 -7.81
N ALA A 71 -10.68 -9.10 -8.33
CA ALA A 71 -9.56 -9.57 -7.53
C ALA A 71 -8.71 -8.41 -7.01
N LEU A 72 -8.51 -7.37 -7.84
CA LEU A 72 -7.76 -6.19 -7.43
C LEU A 72 -8.46 -5.46 -6.27
N ILE A 73 -9.77 -5.26 -6.38
CA ILE A 73 -10.55 -4.60 -5.33
C ILE A 73 -10.45 -5.39 -4.02
N ARG A 74 -10.59 -6.71 -4.08
CA ARG A 74 -10.46 -7.57 -2.89
C ARG A 74 -9.07 -7.49 -2.27
N ALA A 75 -8.04 -7.55 -3.10
CA ALA A 75 -6.65 -7.50 -2.62
C ALA A 75 -6.33 -6.16 -1.97
N GLN A 76 -6.77 -5.05 -2.57
CA GLN A 76 -6.58 -3.72 -2.01
C GLN A 76 -7.34 -3.53 -0.71
N SER A 77 -8.59 -3.97 -0.65
CA SER A 77 -9.41 -3.87 0.56
C SER A 77 -8.81 -4.67 1.70
N ASN A 78 -8.37 -5.88 1.43
CA ASN A 78 -7.74 -6.76 2.41
C ASN A 78 -6.45 -6.14 2.96
N HIS A 79 -5.62 -5.61 2.07
CA HIS A 79 -4.36 -4.96 2.44
C HIS A 79 -4.59 -3.72 3.31
N GLY A 80 -5.52 -2.86 2.92
CA GLY A 80 -5.85 -1.67 3.68
C GLY A 80 -6.45 -1.99 5.05
N GLU A 81 -7.30 -3.01 5.11
CA GLU A 81 -7.94 -3.42 6.36
C GLU A 81 -6.93 -3.93 7.38
N HIS A 82 -5.96 -4.73 6.95
CA HIS A 82 -4.89 -5.21 7.83
C HIS A 82 -4.06 -4.04 8.39
N ALA A 83 -3.77 -3.04 7.59
CA ALA A 83 -3.03 -1.86 8.03
C ALA A 83 -3.81 -1.08 9.09
N VAL A 84 -5.13 -0.92 8.90
CA VAL A 84 -6.01 -0.23 9.87
C VAL A 84 -6.10 -0.99 11.18
N GLN A 85 -6.27 -2.31 11.13
CA GLN A 85 -6.36 -3.15 12.33
C GLN A 85 -5.10 -3.10 13.18
N ALA A 86 -3.94 -2.84 12.57
CA ALA A 86 -2.67 -2.75 13.27
C ALA A 86 -2.49 -1.42 14.03
N LEU A 87 -3.32 -0.44 13.76
CA LEU A 87 -3.28 0.82 14.50
C LEU A 87 -3.92 0.67 15.86
#